data_380148e654c580ad48ae1e43c8fdcb5f
#
_entry.id   380148e654c580ad48ae1e43c8fdcb5f
#
_cell.length_a   1.000
_cell.length_b   1.000
_cell.length_c   1.000
_cell.angle_alpha   90.00
_cell.angle_beta   90.00
_cell.angle_gamma   90.00
#
_symmetry.space_group_name_H-M   'P 1'
#
loop_
_entity.id
_entity.type
_entity.pdbx_description
1 polymer ?
#
loop_
_entity_poly.entity_id
_entity_poly.type
_entity_poly.pdbx_seq_one_letter_code
_entity_poly.pdbx_strand_id
1 'polypeptide(L)'
;MTTREAGEALGVAVRTVQLWVEAGVLPAWRTAGGHRRIARSAVDKLMAERQNDLVPLGTATTTPTHPALRLLLVEDDPVLLRLFHGVVASWDFPVELFTATNGFEGLVRIGEMRPDIVVSDLVMPGMDGFEMLRALKKPGSGFGNLKLLVISALSSEDIEARGGLPEGVTCFHKPVNYVKLETLVHKYFSDRLQRLAGA
;
A
#
# COMPACT_ATOMS: atom_id res chain seq x y z
N MET A 1 -22.58 -7.17 -9.32
CA MET A 1 -22.54 -7.12 -7.84
C MET A 1 -22.62 -5.68 -7.39
N THR A 2 -23.16 -5.40 -6.22
CA THR A 2 -23.05 -4.10 -5.53
C THR A 2 -21.65 -3.95 -4.90
N THR A 3 -21.27 -2.75 -4.49
CA THR A 3 -20.02 -2.52 -3.74
C THR A 3 -19.99 -3.26 -2.40
N ARG A 4 -21.16 -3.46 -1.78
CA ARG A 4 -21.28 -4.24 -0.55
C ARG A 4 -21.02 -5.73 -0.78
N GLU A 5 -21.70 -6.34 -1.75
CA GLU A 5 -21.50 -7.75 -2.13
C GLU A 5 -20.07 -8.03 -2.57
N ALA A 6 -19.44 -7.10 -3.28
CA ALA A 6 -18.03 -7.21 -3.65
C ALA A 6 -17.11 -7.13 -2.42
N GLY A 7 -17.43 -6.26 -1.45
CA GLY A 7 -16.69 -6.17 -0.19
C GLY A 7 -16.79 -7.45 0.64
N GLU A 8 -17.98 -8.02 0.74
CA GLU A 8 -18.22 -9.30 1.42
C GLU A 8 -17.45 -10.45 0.74
N ALA A 9 -17.52 -10.53 -0.60
CA ALA A 9 -16.81 -11.55 -1.38
C ALA A 9 -15.27 -11.44 -1.25
N LEU A 10 -14.75 -10.20 -1.23
CA LEU A 10 -13.31 -9.93 -1.14
C LEU A 10 -12.78 -9.88 0.30
N GLY A 11 -13.66 -9.92 1.31
CA GLY A 11 -13.27 -9.82 2.72
C GLY A 11 -12.75 -8.44 3.12
N VAL A 12 -13.16 -7.38 2.40
CA VAL A 12 -12.70 -6.00 2.63
C VAL A 12 -13.87 -5.06 2.92
N ALA A 13 -13.59 -3.91 3.54
CA ALA A 13 -14.60 -2.90 3.80
C ALA A 13 -15.20 -2.35 2.49
N VAL A 14 -16.49 -1.99 2.50
CA VAL A 14 -17.18 -1.38 1.34
C VAL A 14 -16.43 -0.15 0.81
N ARG A 15 -15.83 0.62 1.71
CA ARG A 15 -15.05 1.81 1.36
C ARG A 15 -13.78 1.48 0.56
N THR A 16 -13.13 0.37 0.86
CA THR A 16 -12.00 -0.15 0.08
C THR A 16 -12.43 -0.50 -1.34
N VAL A 17 -13.58 -1.17 -1.50
CA VAL A 17 -14.16 -1.45 -2.83
C VAL A 17 -14.47 -0.16 -3.59
N GLN A 18 -15.00 0.86 -2.91
CA GLN A 18 -15.25 2.17 -3.52
C GLN A 18 -13.95 2.83 -4.01
N LEU A 19 -12.89 2.79 -3.20
CA LEU A 19 -11.57 3.28 -3.59
C LEU A 19 -11.07 2.55 -4.84
N TRP A 20 -11.16 1.23 -4.87
CA TRP A 20 -10.72 0.42 -6.02
C TRP A 20 -11.51 0.71 -7.30
N VAL A 21 -12.80 0.98 -7.17
CA VAL A 21 -13.64 1.42 -8.31
C VAL A 21 -13.22 2.82 -8.79
N GLU A 22 -12.96 3.74 -7.87
CA GLU A 22 -12.56 5.12 -8.18
C GLU A 22 -11.16 5.20 -8.78
N ALA A 23 -10.26 4.31 -8.36
CA ALA A 23 -8.91 4.15 -8.90
C ALA A 23 -8.86 3.30 -10.19
N GLY A 24 -10.00 2.80 -10.68
CA GLY A 24 -10.06 1.95 -11.88
C GLY A 24 -9.61 0.50 -11.67
N VAL A 25 -9.27 0.12 -10.45
CA VAL A 25 -8.87 -1.24 -10.05
C VAL A 25 -10.00 -2.24 -10.28
N LEU A 26 -11.22 -1.88 -9.90
CA LEU A 26 -12.42 -2.68 -10.16
C LEU A 26 -13.29 -1.98 -11.19
N PRO A 27 -13.43 -2.51 -12.40
CA PRO A 27 -14.33 -1.95 -13.40
C PRO A 27 -15.77 -1.98 -12.88
N ALA A 28 -16.40 -0.81 -12.89
CA ALA A 28 -17.76 -0.64 -12.45
C ALA A 28 -18.54 0.25 -13.42
N TRP A 29 -19.86 0.01 -13.52
CA TRP A 29 -20.79 0.86 -14.27
C TRP A 29 -21.91 1.35 -13.37
N ARG A 30 -22.64 2.35 -13.82
CA ARG A 30 -23.85 2.83 -13.16
C ARG A 30 -25.08 2.30 -13.88
N THR A 31 -26.06 1.84 -13.12
CA THR A 31 -27.41 1.54 -13.66
C THR A 31 -28.16 2.84 -13.96
N ALA A 32 -29.27 2.77 -14.69
CA ALA A 32 -30.13 3.91 -14.95
C ALA A 32 -30.62 4.62 -13.67
N GLY A 33 -30.72 3.88 -12.55
CA GLY A 33 -31.03 4.43 -11.22
C GLY A 33 -29.81 4.96 -10.45
N GLY A 34 -28.63 5.14 -11.08
CA GLY A 34 -27.44 5.73 -10.48
C GLY A 34 -26.62 4.79 -9.58
N HIS A 35 -27.05 3.56 -9.37
CA HIS A 35 -26.35 2.61 -8.51
C HIS A 35 -25.10 2.02 -9.20
N ARG A 36 -23.97 2.01 -8.50
CA ARG A 36 -22.73 1.36 -8.98
C ARG A 36 -22.88 -0.16 -9.00
N ARG A 37 -22.43 -0.78 -10.08
CA ARG A 37 -22.36 -2.25 -10.27
C ARG A 37 -20.95 -2.65 -10.68
N ILE A 38 -20.47 -3.75 -10.11
CA ILE A 38 -19.13 -4.30 -10.35
C ILE A 38 -19.28 -5.64 -11.06
N ALA A 39 -18.47 -5.90 -12.06
CA ALA A 39 -18.45 -7.19 -12.75
C ALA A 39 -18.02 -8.30 -11.79
N ARG A 40 -18.78 -9.39 -11.72
CA ARG A 40 -18.43 -10.54 -10.89
C ARG A 40 -17.08 -11.14 -11.33
N SER A 41 -16.86 -11.23 -12.64
CA SER A 41 -15.61 -11.71 -13.22
C SER A 41 -14.38 -10.90 -12.79
N ALA A 42 -14.52 -9.59 -12.56
CA ALA A 42 -13.42 -8.76 -12.06
C ALA A 42 -13.11 -9.07 -10.58
N VAL A 43 -14.14 -9.34 -9.78
CA VAL A 43 -13.98 -9.78 -8.39
C VAL A 43 -13.34 -11.17 -8.34
N ASP A 44 -13.84 -12.11 -9.16
CA ASP A 44 -13.31 -13.49 -9.24
C ASP A 44 -11.86 -13.51 -9.72
N LYS A 45 -11.51 -12.65 -10.70
CA LYS A 45 -10.12 -12.49 -11.18
C LYS A 45 -9.22 -11.98 -10.06
N LEU A 46 -9.63 -10.96 -9.34
CA LEU A 46 -8.89 -10.42 -8.20
C LEU A 46 -8.69 -11.47 -7.09
N MET A 47 -9.70 -12.33 -6.86
CA MET A 47 -9.60 -13.45 -5.91
C MET A 47 -8.63 -14.53 -6.39
N ALA A 48 -8.61 -14.84 -7.69
CA ALA A 48 -7.70 -15.85 -8.26
C ALA A 48 -6.23 -15.39 -8.24
N GLU A 49 -5.97 -14.12 -8.52
CA GLU A 49 -4.63 -13.51 -8.41
C GLU A 49 -4.10 -13.59 -6.97
N ARG A 50 -4.97 -13.43 -5.97
CA ARG A 50 -4.64 -13.60 -4.53
C ARG A 50 -4.19 -15.02 -4.16
N GLN A 51 -4.70 -16.05 -4.79
CA GLN A 51 -4.36 -17.43 -4.45
C GLN A 51 -2.99 -17.85 -4.97
N ASN A 52 -2.47 -17.19 -6.01
CA ASN A 52 -1.16 -17.49 -6.59
C ASN A 52 0.01 -16.82 -5.84
N ASP A 53 -0.23 -15.78 -5.03
CA ASP A 53 0.81 -15.00 -4.36
C ASP A 53 1.01 -15.38 -2.87
N LEU A 54 0.28 -16.37 -2.36
CA LEU A 54 0.47 -16.88 -1.01
C LEU A 54 1.66 -17.86 -0.92
N VAL A 55 2.87 -17.34 -1.06
CA VAL A 55 4.05 -18.02 -0.55
C VAL A 55 4.33 -17.45 0.84
N PRO A 56 4.11 -18.22 1.92
CA PRO A 56 4.50 -17.79 3.27
C PRO A 56 6.02 -17.90 3.37
N LEU A 57 6.74 -16.79 3.29
CA LEU A 57 8.13 -16.77 3.71
C LEU A 57 8.20 -16.44 5.21
N GLY A 58 8.62 -17.45 5.96
CA GLY A 58 9.24 -17.27 7.27
C GLY A 58 8.31 -17.35 8.48
N THR A 59 8.11 -18.58 8.98
CA THR A 59 7.75 -18.85 10.37
C THR A 59 8.91 -18.44 11.28
N ALA A 60 8.86 -17.24 11.85
CA ALA A 60 9.58 -16.92 13.07
C ALA A 60 8.58 -16.96 14.23
N THR A 61 8.49 -18.10 14.89
CA THR A 61 7.78 -18.29 16.16
C THR A 61 8.56 -17.62 17.29
N THR A 62 8.34 -16.34 17.46
CA THR A 62 8.51 -15.66 18.75
C THR A 62 7.34 -14.69 18.85
N THR A 63 6.48 -14.91 19.85
CA THR A 63 5.38 -13.98 20.18
C THR A 63 6.01 -12.65 20.54
N PRO A 64 5.94 -11.61 19.69
CA PRO A 64 6.56 -10.34 20.03
C PRO A 64 5.71 -9.69 21.12
N THR A 65 6.36 -9.20 22.15
CA THR A 65 5.77 -8.45 23.27
C THR A 65 5.07 -7.16 22.79
N HIS A 66 5.30 -6.75 21.55
CA HIS A 66 4.68 -5.62 20.85
C HIS A 66 4.24 -6.02 19.45
N PRO A 67 3.10 -5.51 18.94
CA PRO A 67 2.65 -5.81 17.59
C PRO A 67 3.66 -5.29 16.57
N ALA A 68 4.09 -6.15 15.64
CA ALA A 68 5.00 -5.79 14.56
C ALA A 68 4.45 -4.62 13.72
N LEU A 69 5.34 -3.77 13.23
CA LEU A 69 5.00 -2.73 12.26
C LEU A 69 4.69 -3.37 10.90
N ARG A 70 3.54 -3.06 10.33
CA ARG A 70 3.13 -3.58 9.01
C ARG A 70 3.57 -2.61 7.93
N LEU A 71 4.56 -2.99 7.15
CA LEU A 71 5.14 -2.20 6.08
C LEU A 71 4.82 -2.82 4.72
N LEU A 72 4.22 -2.07 3.82
CA LEU A 72 4.02 -2.46 2.42
C LEU A 72 5.03 -1.74 1.54
N LEU A 73 5.82 -2.49 0.78
CA LEU A 73 6.69 -2.00 -0.26
C LEU A 73 6.05 -2.22 -1.63
N VAL A 74 5.94 -1.17 -2.43
CA VAL A 74 5.41 -1.20 -3.81
C VAL A 74 6.55 -0.82 -4.76
N GLU A 75 7.09 -1.82 -5.46
CA GLU A 75 8.27 -1.70 -6.34
C GLU A 75 8.18 -2.78 -7.41
N ASP A 76 8.37 -2.46 -8.68
CA ASP A 76 8.28 -3.41 -9.78
C ASP A 76 9.60 -4.16 -10.08
N ASP A 77 10.74 -3.62 -9.61
CA ASP A 77 12.04 -4.26 -9.78
C ASP A 77 12.27 -5.38 -8.73
N PRO A 78 12.34 -6.66 -9.15
CA PRO A 78 12.55 -7.76 -8.22
C PRO A 78 13.93 -7.74 -7.54
N VAL A 79 14.90 -7.04 -8.10
CA VAL A 79 16.23 -6.88 -7.46
C VAL A 79 16.13 -5.92 -6.30
N LEU A 80 15.42 -4.80 -6.49
CA LEU A 80 15.17 -3.82 -5.43
C LEU A 80 14.28 -4.40 -4.34
N LEU A 81 13.26 -5.19 -4.68
CA LEU A 81 12.44 -5.91 -3.69
C LEU A 81 13.30 -6.82 -2.79
N ARG A 82 14.20 -7.61 -3.37
CA ARG A 82 15.12 -8.48 -2.59
C ARG A 82 16.09 -7.67 -1.72
N LEU A 83 16.64 -6.59 -2.25
CA LEU A 83 17.53 -5.70 -1.50
C LEU A 83 16.79 -5.11 -0.30
N PHE A 84 15.60 -4.60 -0.51
CA PHE A 84 14.76 -4.02 0.54
C PHE A 84 14.41 -5.03 1.62
N HIS A 85 14.09 -6.27 1.21
CA HIS A 85 13.84 -7.36 2.14
C HIS A 85 15.04 -7.61 3.05
N GLY A 86 16.26 -7.64 2.49
CA GLY A 86 17.50 -7.77 3.26
C GLY A 86 17.73 -6.61 4.23
N VAL A 87 17.46 -5.38 3.79
CA VAL A 87 17.58 -4.17 4.62
C VAL A 87 16.58 -4.22 5.78
N VAL A 88 15.31 -4.48 5.53
CA VAL A 88 14.28 -4.56 6.58
C VAL A 88 14.55 -5.69 7.56
N ALA A 89 15.05 -6.83 7.10
CA ALA A 89 15.42 -7.95 7.95
C ALA A 89 16.60 -7.64 8.89
N SER A 90 17.39 -6.60 8.61
CA SER A 90 18.50 -6.15 9.46
C SER A 90 18.10 -5.15 10.54
N TRP A 91 16.85 -4.66 10.52
CA TRP A 91 16.37 -3.70 11.51
C TRP A 91 16.19 -4.34 12.88
N ASP A 92 16.41 -3.60 13.95
CA ASP A 92 16.37 -4.07 15.34
C ASP A 92 14.97 -4.03 15.99
N PHE A 93 13.94 -3.70 15.21
CA PHE A 93 12.54 -3.67 15.65
C PHE A 93 11.66 -4.55 14.76
N PRO A 94 10.54 -5.08 15.29
CA PRO A 94 9.74 -6.06 14.57
C PRO A 94 8.95 -5.39 13.42
N VAL A 95 9.24 -5.83 12.18
CA VAL A 95 8.55 -5.41 10.96
C VAL A 95 7.99 -6.62 10.21
N GLU A 96 6.72 -6.56 9.87
CA GLU A 96 6.07 -7.47 8.95
C GLU A 96 6.06 -6.81 7.56
N LEU A 97 6.95 -7.26 6.67
CA LEU A 97 7.11 -6.71 5.33
C LEU A 97 6.20 -7.42 4.33
N PHE A 98 5.39 -6.64 3.65
CA PHE A 98 4.58 -7.05 2.51
C PHE A 98 5.10 -6.36 1.25
N THR A 99 4.87 -6.97 0.09
CA THR A 99 5.32 -6.42 -1.20
C THR A 99 4.19 -6.36 -2.21
N ALA A 100 4.28 -5.44 -3.16
CA ALA A 100 3.45 -5.35 -4.33
C ALA A 100 4.32 -4.89 -5.51
N THR A 101 3.98 -5.30 -6.73
CA THR A 101 4.79 -5.07 -7.93
C THR A 101 4.29 -3.91 -8.79
N ASN A 102 3.19 -3.28 -8.42
CA ASN A 102 2.62 -2.10 -9.09
C ASN A 102 1.60 -1.42 -8.17
N GLY A 103 1.16 -0.21 -8.54
CA GLY A 103 0.22 0.57 -7.74
C GLY A 103 -1.15 -0.08 -7.59
N PHE A 104 -1.58 -0.85 -8.58
CA PHE A 104 -2.85 -1.58 -8.52
C PHE A 104 -2.82 -2.64 -7.42
N GLU A 105 -1.83 -3.53 -7.43
CA GLU A 105 -1.62 -4.53 -6.39
C GLU A 105 -1.41 -3.86 -5.03
N GLY A 106 -0.68 -2.73 -5.00
CA GLY A 106 -0.50 -1.91 -3.80
C GLY A 106 -1.84 -1.51 -3.17
N LEU A 107 -2.79 -0.97 -3.95
CA LEU A 107 -4.12 -0.60 -3.46
C LEU A 107 -4.92 -1.80 -2.94
N VAL A 108 -4.82 -2.95 -3.61
CA VAL A 108 -5.46 -4.19 -3.16
C VAL A 108 -4.91 -4.57 -1.78
N ARG A 109 -3.58 -4.68 -1.65
CA ARG A 109 -2.92 -5.07 -0.40
C ARG A 109 -3.18 -4.08 0.74
N ILE A 110 -3.21 -2.77 0.46
CA ILE A 110 -3.57 -1.74 1.46
C ILE A 110 -4.97 -2.00 2.02
N GLY A 111 -5.93 -2.32 1.16
CA GLY A 111 -7.30 -2.62 1.60
C GLY A 111 -7.41 -3.86 2.47
N GLU A 112 -6.64 -4.89 2.16
CA GLU A 112 -6.63 -6.19 2.85
C GLU A 112 -5.89 -6.15 4.17
N MET A 113 -4.65 -5.65 4.10
CA MET A 113 -3.68 -5.79 5.19
C MET A 113 -3.69 -4.62 6.14
N ARG A 114 -4.19 -3.45 5.68
CA ARG A 114 -4.16 -2.19 6.45
C ARG A 114 -2.76 -1.91 7.01
N PRO A 115 -1.76 -1.71 6.15
CA PRO A 115 -0.40 -1.45 6.60
C PRO A 115 -0.34 -0.15 7.41
N ASP A 116 0.67 -0.04 8.27
CA ASP A 116 0.96 1.19 9.01
C ASP A 116 1.68 2.20 8.12
N ILE A 117 2.56 1.68 7.25
CA ILE A 117 3.40 2.46 6.34
C ILE A 117 3.37 1.82 4.95
N VAL A 118 3.30 2.65 3.92
CA VAL A 118 3.55 2.25 2.53
C VAL A 118 4.79 2.98 2.04
N VAL A 119 5.70 2.23 1.45
CA VAL A 119 6.87 2.72 0.70
C VAL A 119 6.65 2.39 -0.76
N SER A 120 6.65 3.37 -1.65
CA SER A 120 6.35 3.16 -3.08
C SER A 120 7.37 3.81 -3.99
N ASP A 121 7.75 3.12 -5.07
CA ASP A 121 8.28 3.84 -6.23
C ASP A 121 7.17 4.66 -6.90
N LEU A 122 7.57 5.69 -7.63
CA LEU A 122 6.67 6.52 -8.44
C LEU A 122 6.53 6.00 -9.86
N VAL A 123 7.57 5.39 -10.40
CA VAL A 123 7.62 4.98 -11.82
C VAL A 123 7.52 3.47 -11.92
N MET A 124 6.32 2.98 -12.20
CA MET A 124 6.03 1.56 -12.33
C MET A 124 5.09 1.32 -13.52
N PRO A 125 5.13 0.14 -14.15
CA PRO A 125 4.20 -0.23 -15.22
C PRO A 125 2.75 -0.32 -14.73
N GLY A 126 1.81 0.03 -15.61
CA GLY A 126 0.38 0.00 -15.30
C GLY A 126 -0.03 1.22 -14.48
N MET A 127 -0.52 1.01 -13.26
CA MET A 127 -0.80 2.10 -12.32
C MET A 127 0.50 2.53 -11.67
N ASP A 128 0.89 3.79 -11.91
CA ASP A 128 2.08 4.37 -11.29
C ASP A 128 1.85 4.79 -9.82
N GLY A 129 2.95 5.10 -9.12
CA GLY A 129 2.89 5.52 -7.73
C GLY A 129 2.15 6.84 -7.53
N PHE A 130 2.17 7.77 -8.48
CA PHE A 130 1.43 9.03 -8.38
C PHE A 130 -0.08 8.81 -8.35
N GLU A 131 -0.60 7.95 -9.24
CA GLU A 131 -2.02 7.60 -9.28
C GLU A 131 -2.46 6.92 -7.98
N MET A 132 -1.66 5.95 -7.50
CA MET A 132 -1.90 5.26 -6.24
C MET A 132 -1.94 6.24 -5.06
N LEU A 133 -0.94 7.11 -4.91
CA LEU A 133 -0.86 8.08 -3.82
C LEU A 133 -2.02 9.07 -3.85
N ARG A 134 -2.40 9.58 -5.03
CA ARG A 134 -3.57 10.47 -5.18
C ARG A 134 -4.86 9.77 -4.77
N ALA A 135 -5.03 8.49 -5.16
CA ALA A 135 -6.20 7.71 -4.76
C ALA A 135 -6.29 7.54 -3.22
N LEU A 136 -5.15 7.26 -2.56
CA LEU A 136 -5.08 7.08 -1.11
C LEU A 136 -5.33 8.39 -0.33
N LYS A 137 -4.85 9.52 -0.84
CA LYS A 137 -4.99 10.84 -0.19
C LYS A 137 -6.28 11.58 -0.54
N LYS A 138 -7.09 11.04 -1.45
CA LYS A 138 -8.38 11.64 -1.80
C LYS A 138 -9.27 11.78 -0.56
N PRO A 139 -9.93 12.94 -0.37
CA PRO A 139 -10.88 13.12 0.73
C PRO A 139 -11.90 11.99 0.76
N GLY A 140 -12.06 11.39 1.92
CA GLY A 140 -13.00 10.29 2.05
C GLY A 140 -12.47 8.91 1.67
N SER A 141 -11.22 8.73 1.26
CA SER A 141 -10.62 7.41 0.96
C SER A 141 -10.62 6.45 2.17
N GLY A 142 -10.55 6.99 3.39
CA GLY A 142 -10.39 6.21 4.61
C GLY A 142 -8.93 5.94 5.00
N PHE A 143 -7.99 6.38 4.17
CA PHE A 143 -6.54 6.16 4.36
C PHE A 143 -5.76 7.45 4.69
N GLY A 144 -6.44 8.52 5.12
CA GLY A 144 -5.80 9.81 5.43
C GLY A 144 -4.67 9.74 6.45
N ASN A 145 -4.75 8.81 7.41
CA ASN A 145 -3.72 8.60 8.46
C ASN A 145 -2.60 7.64 8.05
N LEU A 146 -2.71 6.98 6.88
CA LEU A 146 -1.69 6.08 6.37
C LEU A 146 -0.40 6.86 6.10
N LYS A 147 0.73 6.38 6.62
CA LYS A 147 2.05 6.96 6.36
C LYS A 147 2.53 6.54 5.00
N LEU A 148 2.78 7.52 4.14
CA LEU A 148 3.20 7.30 2.75
C LEU A 148 4.63 7.83 2.58
N LEU A 149 5.52 6.95 2.17
CA LEU A 149 6.89 7.24 1.81
C LEU A 149 7.08 6.92 0.32
N VAL A 150 7.88 7.72 -0.35
CA VAL A 150 8.22 7.54 -1.75
C VAL A 150 9.71 7.32 -1.87
N ILE A 151 10.09 6.43 -2.77
CA ILE A 151 11.48 6.22 -3.19
C ILE A 151 11.51 6.35 -4.71
N SER A 152 12.19 7.36 -5.24
CA SER A 152 12.18 7.61 -6.69
C SER A 152 13.52 8.06 -7.24
N ALA A 153 13.77 7.72 -8.52
CA ALA A 153 14.88 8.27 -9.29
C ALA A 153 14.56 9.64 -9.93
N LEU A 154 13.30 10.08 -9.89
CA LEU A 154 12.89 11.37 -10.41
C LEU A 154 13.47 12.51 -9.58
N SER A 155 13.83 13.62 -10.27
CA SER A 155 14.19 14.86 -9.61
C SER A 155 12.95 15.51 -8.96
N SER A 156 13.17 16.43 -8.03
CA SER A 156 12.06 17.21 -7.45
C SER A 156 11.30 18.00 -8.51
N GLU A 157 11.99 18.52 -9.54
CA GLU A 157 11.41 19.24 -10.67
C GLU A 157 10.50 18.34 -11.52
N ASP A 158 10.94 17.10 -11.80
CA ASP A 158 10.13 16.11 -12.53
C ASP A 158 8.89 15.69 -11.75
N ILE A 159 9.00 15.57 -10.43
CA ILE A 159 7.88 15.27 -9.54
C ILE A 159 6.86 16.42 -9.58
N GLU A 160 7.31 17.66 -9.46
CA GLU A 160 6.44 18.84 -9.53
C GLU A 160 5.79 18.99 -10.93
N ALA A 161 6.52 18.73 -12.01
CA ALA A 161 5.99 18.73 -13.36
C ALA A 161 4.85 17.71 -13.58
N ARG A 162 4.82 16.64 -12.78
CA ARG A 162 3.74 15.62 -12.77
C ARG A 162 2.62 15.91 -11.77
N GLY A 163 2.59 17.12 -11.21
CA GLY A 163 1.56 17.58 -10.26
C GLY A 163 1.92 17.39 -8.80
N GLY A 164 3.19 17.14 -8.48
CA GLY A 164 3.71 17.04 -7.13
C GLY A 164 3.24 15.81 -6.36
N LEU A 165 3.73 15.69 -5.14
CA LEU A 165 3.27 14.66 -4.19
C LEU A 165 2.15 15.22 -3.30
N PRO A 166 1.19 14.40 -2.91
CA PRO A 166 0.17 14.82 -1.94
C PRO A 166 0.80 15.24 -0.60
N GLU A 167 0.13 16.13 0.13
CA GLU A 167 0.59 16.61 1.42
C GLU A 167 0.86 15.46 2.42
N GLY A 168 1.95 15.58 3.16
CA GLY A 168 2.37 14.60 4.17
C GLY A 168 3.02 13.33 3.60
N VAL A 169 3.37 13.31 2.31
CA VAL A 169 4.20 12.26 1.70
C VAL A 169 5.67 12.65 1.80
N THR A 170 6.51 11.76 2.33
CA THR A 170 7.97 11.97 2.39
C THR A 170 8.64 11.30 1.22
N CYS A 171 9.52 12.00 0.50
CA CYS A 171 10.26 11.47 -0.64
C CYS A 171 11.73 11.22 -0.31
N PHE A 172 12.22 10.05 -0.72
CA PHE A 172 13.63 9.67 -0.75
C PHE A 172 14.07 9.52 -2.21
N HIS A 173 15.14 10.19 -2.59
CA HIS A 173 15.71 10.02 -3.92
C HIS A 173 16.64 8.80 -3.97
N LYS A 174 16.57 8.05 -5.08
CA LYS A 174 17.55 6.98 -5.39
C LYS A 174 18.91 7.62 -5.75
N PRO A 175 20.07 7.15 -5.21
CA PRO A 175 20.23 5.99 -4.33
C PRO A 175 19.73 6.26 -2.91
N VAL A 176 18.98 5.29 -2.36
CA VAL A 176 18.33 5.44 -1.07
C VAL A 176 19.31 5.46 0.08
N ASN A 177 19.20 6.43 0.97
CA ASN A 177 19.87 6.39 2.26
C ASN A 177 19.04 5.54 3.23
N TYR A 178 19.35 4.24 3.29
CA TYR A 178 18.60 3.28 4.12
C TYR A 178 18.66 3.59 5.60
N VAL A 179 19.75 4.20 6.12
CA VAL A 179 19.83 4.61 7.53
C VAL A 179 18.81 5.71 7.86
N LYS A 180 18.64 6.68 6.95
CA LYS A 180 17.61 7.72 7.15
C LYS A 180 16.20 7.14 7.04
N LEU A 181 16.00 6.20 6.13
CA LEU A 181 14.71 5.51 5.97
C LEU A 181 14.36 4.72 7.24
N GLU A 182 15.30 3.89 7.73
CA GLU A 182 15.16 3.14 8.98
C GLU A 182 14.82 4.05 10.16
N THR A 183 15.57 5.14 10.33
CA THR A 183 15.34 6.13 11.40
C THR A 183 13.91 6.68 11.35
N LEU A 184 13.41 7.00 10.15
CA LEU A 184 12.05 7.52 9.99
C LEU A 184 10.99 6.45 10.27
N VAL A 185 11.19 5.23 9.77
CA VAL A 185 10.27 4.10 10.01
C VAL A 185 10.25 3.72 11.48
N HIS A 186 11.41 3.68 12.15
CA HIS A 186 11.51 3.44 13.59
C HIS A 186 10.79 4.52 14.41
N LYS A 187 10.89 5.78 14.01
CA LYS A 187 10.10 6.86 14.64
C LYS A 187 8.59 6.59 14.55
N TYR A 188 8.09 6.21 13.36
CA TYR A 188 6.67 5.88 13.20
C TYR A 188 6.25 4.67 14.03
N PHE A 189 7.12 3.67 14.17
CA PHE A 189 6.91 2.53 15.04
C PHE A 189 6.79 2.97 16.51
N SER A 190 7.71 3.80 17.00
CA SER A 190 7.70 4.33 18.37
C SER A 190 6.45 5.17 18.65
N ASP A 191 6.06 6.06 17.73
CA ASP A 191 4.84 6.87 17.83
C ASP A 191 3.57 6.01 17.86
N ARG A 192 3.57 4.86 17.16
CA ARG A 192 2.47 3.90 17.19
C ARG A 192 2.37 3.20 18.54
N LEU A 193 3.50 2.75 19.10
CA LEU A 193 3.53 2.10 20.42
C LEU A 193 3.03 3.04 21.51
N GLN A 194 3.42 4.30 21.49
CA GLN A 194 2.95 5.31 22.46
C GLN A 194 1.42 5.50 22.37
N ARG A 195 0.85 5.52 21.17
CA ARG A 195 -0.61 5.63 20.99
C ARG A 195 -1.36 4.40 21.50
N LEU A 196 -0.79 3.20 21.34
CA LEU A 196 -1.39 1.96 21.85
C LEU A 196 -1.30 1.84 23.37
N ALA A 197 -0.25 2.39 23.99
CA ALA A 197 -0.06 2.39 25.43
C ALA A 197 -0.89 3.45 26.16
N GLY A 198 -1.36 4.50 25.45
CA GLY A 198 -2.16 5.58 26.00
C GLY A 198 -3.67 5.47 25.75
N ALA A 199 -4.13 4.40 25.09
CA ALA A 199 -5.54 4.11 24.81
C ALA A 199 -6.06 3.01 25.72
#